data_444ec601b6d775f27a9dd5d528c7e880
#
_entry.id   444ec601b6d775f27a9dd5d528c7e880
#
_cell.length_a   1.000
_cell.length_b   1.000
_cell.length_c   1.000
_cell.angle_alpha   90.00
_cell.angle_beta   90.00
_cell.angle_gamma   90.00
#
_symmetry.space_group_name_H-M   'P 1'
#
loop_
_entity.id
_entity.type
_entity.pdbx_description
1 polymer ?
#
loop_
_entity_poly.entity_id
_entity_poly.type
_entity_poly.pdbx_seq_one_letter_code
_entity_poly.pdbx_strand_id
1 'polypeptide(L)'
;MRKPTALIILDGFGLREETHGNAVAQAKKPNFDGYWNKFPHTTLTACGEEVGLPEGQMGNSEVGHLNIGAGRIVYQSLTRVNVAIREGEFDQNETFQNAIKSVKEKGTALHLFGLLSDGGVHSHMNHMFALLRLAAKEGVEKVYIHAFLDGRDVGPQTAKGYIDATNEVIKETGVGQFATISGRYYSMDRDKRWDRVEKCYRAMVNGEGPTYKSAEECVEDSYANGIYDEFILPSVIVNEDDTPVATINDDDAVIFYNFRPDRAIQIARVFTNEDFREFDRGEKVPHIPEFVCMTHFSETVDGYVAFKPMNLDNTLGEVVAQAGLKQLRIAETEKYPHVTFFFSGGREAEFPGEERILINSPKVATYDLKPEMSIYEVTDALVNEIENDKHDVIILNFANCDMVGHSGMMEPTIKAVEATDECLGKVVEAILAKDGVALITADHGNADQELTADGGPMTAHTTNPVPFIVTKNDVELREGGILGDIAPTMLTLLNVEQPKEMTGKTIIK
;
A
#
# COMPACT_ATOMS: atom_id res chain seq x y z
N MET A 1 -18.79 -7.59 -36.55
CA MET A 1 -19.38 -7.38 -35.21
C MET A 1 -18.30 -7.74 -34.21
N ARG A 2 -17.92 -6.84 -33.30
CA ARG A 2 -16.97 -7.11 -32.23
C ARG A 2 -17.66 -7.89 -31.13
N LYS A 3 -16.96 -8.85 -30.55
CA LYS A 3 -17.43 -9.63 -29.39
C LYS A 3 -16.72 -9.07 -28.16
N PRO A 4 -17.34 -8.14 -27.42
CA PRO A 4 -16.65 -7.47 -26.33
C PRO A 4 -16.43 -8.43 -25.16
N THR A 5 -15.22 -8.32 -24.54
CA THR A 5 -14.93 -8.90 -23.24
C THR A 5 -14.97 -7.76 -22.22
N ALA A 6 -15.93 -7.80 -21.31
CA ALA A 6 -16.16 -6.75 -20.35
C ALA A 6 -15.83 -7.19 -18.92
N LEU A 7 -15.13 -6.37 -18.19
CA LEU A 7 -14.98 -6.45 -16.74
C LEU A 7 -15.94 -5.45 -16.10
N ILE A 8 -16.85 -5.94 -15.28
CA ILE A 8 -17.85 -5.16 -14.54
C ILE A 8 -17.46 -5.25 -13.07
N ILE A 9 -17.05 -4.15 -12.49
CA ILE A 9 -16.65 -4.04 -11.09
C ILE A 9 -17.82 -3.40 -10.32
N LEU A 10 -18.42 -4.18 -9.44
CA LEU A 10 -19.44 -3.73 -8.50
C LEU A 10 -18.74 -3.25 -7.23
N ASP A 11 -18.26 -2.01 -7.22
CA ASP A 11 -17.41 -1.47 -6.17
C ASP A 11 -18.03 -1.62 -4.78
N GLY A 12 -17.31 -2.22 -3.84
CA GLY A 12 -17.80 -2.46 -2.47
C GLY A 12 -18.81 -3.61 -2.31
N PHE A 13 -19.02 -4.45 -3.33
CA PHE A 13 -19.99 -5.56 -3.28
C PHE A 13 -19.34 -6.83 -2.73
N GLY A 14 -19.18 -6.91 -1.40
CA GLY A 14 -18.69 -8.11 -0.72
C GLY A 14 -19.75 -9.21 -0.57
N LEU A 15 -19.29 -10.43 -0.28
CA LEU A 15 -20.15 -11.58 -0.02
C LEU A 15 -20.01 -12.04 1.44
N ARG A 16 -21.11 -12.03 2.19
CA ARG A 16 -21.20 -12.52 3.57
C ARG A 16 -22.50 -13.33 3.75
N GLU A 17 -22.39 -14.47 4.42
CA GLU A 17 -23.56 -15.35 4.65
C GLU A 17 -24.59 -14.74 5.60
N GLU A 18 -24.12 -13.97 6.60
CA GLU A 18 -24.99 -13.34 7.57
C GLU A 18 -25.84 -12.23 6.92
N THR A 19 -27.14 -12.25 7.16
CA THR A 19 -28.08 -11.29 6.58
C THR A 19 -28.26 -10.03 7.43
N HIS A 20 -28.03 -10.11 8.75
CA HIS A 20 -28.14 -8.97 9.64
C HIS A 20 -27.06 -7.92 9.31
N GLY A 21 -27.46 -6.68 9.09
CA GLY A 21 -26.53 -5.61 8.69
C GLY A 21 -25.91 -5.79 7.30
N ASN A 22 -26.44 -6.66 6.46
CA ASN A 22 -25.92 -6.97 5.12
C ASN A 22 -26.90 -6.46 4.05
N ALA A 23 -26.57 -5.32 3.44
CA ALA A 23 -27.40 -4.70 2.41
C ALA A 23 -27.39 -5.54 1.12
N VAL A 24 -26.28 -6.17 0.78
CA VAL A 24 -26.18 -7.06 -0.39
C VAL A 24 -27.11 -8.26 -0.27
N ALA A 25 -27.18 -8.89 0.92
CA ALA A 25 -28.06 -10.04 1.14
C ALA A 25 -29.54 -9.66 1.20
N GLN A 26 -29.88 -8.45 1.67
CA GLN A 26 -31.26 -8.00 1.84
C GLN A 26 -31.86 -7.33 0.59
N ALA A 27 -31.04 -6.84 -0.33
CA ALA A 27 -31.47 -6.20 -1.56
C ALA A 27 -32.12 -7.20 -2.54
N LYS A 28 -33.10 -6.73 -3.30
CA LYS A 28 -33.66 -7.46 -4.44
C LYS A 28 -32.71 -7.32 -5.63
N LYS A 29 -31.99 -8.39 -5.94
CA LYS A 29 -30.98 -8.41 -7.00
C LYS A 29 -31.17 -9.60 -7.97
N PRO A 30 -32.31 -9.67 -8.66
CA PRO A 30 -32.64 -10.82 -9.48
C PRO A 30 -31.68 -11.08 -10.64
N ASN A 31 -31.02 -10.04 -11.16
CA ASN A 31 -30.03 -10.19 -12.24
C ASN A 31 -28.78 -10.85 -11.73
N PHE A 32 -28.17 -10.31 -10.66
CA PHE A 32 -27.00 -10.90 -10.03
C PHE A 32 -27.27 -12.35 -9.59
N ASP A 33 -28.36 -12.60 -8.85
CA ASP A 33 -28.72 -13.93 -8.39
C ASP A 33 -28.96 -14.89 -9.57
N GLY A 34 -29.59 -14.39 -10.64
CA GLY A 34 -29.76 -15.13 -11.88
C GLY A 34 -28.46 -15.52 -12.55
N TYR A 35 -27.52 -14.59 -12.65
CA TYR A 35 -26.21 -14.86 -13.24
C TYR A 35 -25.37 -15.79 -12.37
N TRP A 36 -25.36 -15.60 -11.05
CA TRP A 36 -24.71 -16.48 -10.09
C TRP A 36 -25.20 -17.94 -10.24
N ASN A 37 -26.49 -18.15 -10.36
CA ASN A 37 -27.08 -19.49 -10.51
C ASN A 37 -26.89 -20.10 -11.91
N LYS A 38 -26.72 -19.28 -12.94
CA LYS A 38 -26.71 -19.73 -14.34
C LYS A 38 -25.32 -19.97 -14.89
N PHE A 39 -24.35 -19.16 -14.48
CA PHE A 39 -23.01 -19.14 -15.06
C PHE A 39 -21.95 -19.69 -14.11
N PRO A 40 -20.79 -20.15 -14.61
CA PRO A 40 -19.65 -20.47 -13.78
C PRO A 40 -19.28 -19.29 -12.89
N HIS A 41 -19.13 -19.57 -11.60
CA HIS A 41 -18.79 -18.56 -10.61
C HIS A 41 -17.88 -19.12 -9.52
N THR A 42 -17.18 -18.23 -8.83
CA THR A 42 -16.34 -18.48 -7.66
C THR A 42 -16.26 -17.20 -6.82
N THR A 43 -15.48 -17.21 -5.76
CA THR A 43 -15.16 -16.02 -4.97
C THR A 43 -13.67 -15.69 -5.07
N LEU A 44 -13.32 -14.43 -4.92
CA LEU A 44 -11.94 -13.96 -4.90
C LEU A 44 -11.63 -13.32 -3.55
N THR A 45 -10.36 -13.46 -3.12
CA THR A 45 -9.82 -12.71 -1.99
C THR A 45 -9.44 -11.30 -2.44
N ALA A 46 -9.95 -10.30 -1.70
CA ALA A 46 -9.78 -8.88 -2.00
C ALA A 46 -9.21 -8.07 -0.82
N CYS A 47 -8.50 -8.74 0.10
CA CYS A 47 -7.95 -8.12 1.32
C CYS A 47 -6.61 -8.76 1.69
N GLY A 48 -5.90 -8.15 2.64
CA GLY A 48 -4.66 -8.71 3.18
C GLY A 48 -3.54 -8.85 2.15
N GLU A 49 -2.66 -9.81 2.34
CA GLU A 49 -1.46 -9.99 1.51
C GLU A 49 -1.78 -10.32 0.05
N GLU A 50 -2.92 -10.94 -0.23
CA GLU A 50 -3.39 -11.27 -1.57
C GLU A 50 -3.69 -10.04 -2.45
N VAL A 51 -3.74 -8.87 -1.84
CA VAL A 51 -3.80 -7.58 -2.54
C VAL A 51 -2.64 -6.64 -2.18
N GLY A 52 -1.62 -7.17 -1.51
CA GLY A 52 -0.40 -6.44 -1.16
C GLY A 52 -0.50 -5.57 0.10
N LEU A 53 -1.53 -5.77 0.91
CA LEU A 53 -1.73 -5.12 2.21
C LEU A 53 -1.27 -6.04 3.36
N PRO A 54 -1.06 -5.51 4.59
CA PRO A 54 -0.84 -6.35 5.75
C PRO A 54 -1.94 -7.39 5.95
N GLU A 55 -1.60 -8.54 6.55
CA GLU A 55 -2.55 -9.59 6.88
C GLU A 55 -3.74 -9.05 7.69
N GLY A 56 -4.96 -9.44 7.31
CA GLY A 56 -6.20 -9.00 7.97
C GLY A 56 -6.63 -7.56 7.66
N GLN A 57 -5.86 -6.80 6.89
CA GLN A 57 -6.26 -5.46 6.50
C GLN A 57 -7.27 -5.53 5.34
N MET A 58 -8.38 -4.80 5.49
CA MET A 58 -9.42 -4.67 4.46
C MET A 58 -8.85 -4.04 3.18
N GLY A 59 -9.32 -4.50 2.01
CA GLY A 59 -9.01 -3.90 0.72
C GLY A 59 -9.59 -2.49 0.56
N ASN A 60 -9.22 -1.85 -0.52
CA ASN A 60 -9.78 -0.56 -0.94
C ASN A 60 -9.72 -0.44 -2.47
N SER A 61 -10.44 0.54 -3.01
CA SER A 61 -10.59 0.67 -4.47
C SER A 61 -9.26 0.94 -5.19
N GLU A 62 -8.34 1.71 -4.59
CA GLU A 62 -7.03 2.00 -5.19
C GLU A 62 -6.22 0.71 -5.36
N VAL A 63 -6.07 -0.03 -4.27
CA VAL A 63 -5.32 -1.30 -4.25
C VAL A 63 -6.03 -2.37 -5.08
N GLY A 64 -7.36 -2.49 -4.99
CA GLY A 64 -8.14 -3.46 -5.76
C GLY A 64 -7.98 -3.28 -7.25
N HIS A 65 -8.24 -2.07 -7.77
CA HIS A 65 -8.11 -1.77 -9.20
C HIS A 65 -6.66 -1.88 -9.68
N LEU A 66 -5.68 -1.50 -8.85
CA LEU A 66 -4.26 -1.65 -9.17
C LEU A 66 -3.87 -3.13 -9.37
N ASN A 67 -4.27 -4.02 -8.46
CA ASN A 67 -3.99 -5.45 -8.57
C ASN A 67 -4.69 -6.08 -9.77
N ILE A 68 -5.98 -5.73 -10.01
CA ILE A 68 -6.75 -6.19 -11.17
C ILE A 68 -6.04 -5.80 -12.47
N GLY A 69 -5.69 -4.52 -12.63
CA GLY A 69 -5.06 -4.00 -13.83
C GLY A 69 -3.64 -4.48 -14.05
N ALA A 70 -2.87 -4.65 -12.98
CA ALA A 70 -1.49 -5.14 -13.03
C ALA A 70 -1.38 -6.65 -13.29
N GLY A 71 -2.45 -7.44 -13.02
CA GLY A 71 -2.43 -8.89 -13.16
C GLY A 71 -1.44 -9.59 -12.21
N ARG A 72 -1.17 -8.98 -11.05
CA ARG A 72 -0.23 -9.46 -10.03
C ARG A 72 -0.52 -8.81 -8.69
N ILE A 73 0.02 -9.39 -7.60
CA ILE A 73 -0.01 -8.72 -6.30
C ILE A 73 0.96 -7.52 -6.35
N VAL A 74 0.44 -6.33 -6.08
CA VAL A 74 1.23 -5.11 -5.95
C VAL A 74 1.38 -4.77 -4.47
N TYR A 75 2.48 -5.23 -3.89
CA TYR A 75 2.73 -5.04 -2.47
C TYR A 75 2.94 -3.58 -2.09
N GLN A 76 2.20 -3.12 -1.07
CA GLN A 76 2.50 -1.87 -0.38
C GLN A 76 3.84 -1.99 0.36
N SER A 77 4.52 -0.86 0.61
CA SER A 77 5.89 -0.86 1.11
C SER A 77 6.10 -1.69 2.38
N LEU A 78 5.20 -1.58 3.36
CA LEU A 78 5.26 -2.36 4.60
C LEU A 78 5.21 -3.86 4.31
N THR A 79 4.19 -4.29 3.57
CA THR A 79 3.97 -5.70 3.23
C THR A 79 5.11 -6.26 2.39
N ARG A 80 5.61 -5.47 1.43
CA ARG A 80 6.73 -5.86 0.58
C ARG A 80 7.99 -6.19 1.38
N VAL A 81 8.34 -5.36 2.36
CA VAL A 81 9.49 -5.61 3.23
C VAL A 81 9.23 -6.81 4.15
N ASN A 82 8.02 -6.94 4.72
CA ASN A 82 7.64 -8.08 5.55
C ASN A 82 7.75 -9.42 4.78
N VAL A 83 7.25 -9.45 3.55
CA VAL A 83 7.34 -10.64 2.67
C VAL A 83 8.81 -10.96 2.36
N ALA A 84 9.60 -9.96 2.00
CA ALA A 84 11.03 -10.16 1.72
C ALA A 84 11.80 -10.73 2.92
N ILE A 85 11.46 -10.29 4.15
CA ILE A 85 12.04 -10.84 5.39
C ILE A 85 11.61 -12.31 5.56
N ARG A 86 10.33 -12.61 5.42
CA ARG A 86 9.76 -13.96 5.60
C ARG A 86 10.33 -14.96 4.59
N GLU A 87 10.55 -14.54 3.35
CA GLU A 87 11.02 -15.39 2.27
C GLU A 87 12.56 -15.43 2.14
N GLY A 88 13.27 -14.65 2.97
CA GLY A 88 14.73 -14.62 2.98
C GLY A 88 15.37 -13.76 1.88
N GLU A 89 14.56 -13.05 1.09
CA GLU A 89 15.05 -12.14 0.05
C GLU A 89 15.68 -10.87 0.65
N PHE A 90 15.23 -10.49 1.85
CA PHE A 90 15.77 -9.33 2.59
C PHE A 90 17.26 -9.47 2.84
N ASP A 91 17.70 -10.64 3.29
CA ASP A 91 19.11 -10.94 3.56
C ASP A 91 19.98 -10.92 2.28
N GLN A 92 19.36 -11.17 1.13
CA GLN A 92 20.04 -11.22 -0.17
C GLN A 92 20.00 -9.85 -0.89
N ASN A 93 19.40 -8.83 -0.29
CA ASN A 93 19.29 -7.51 -0.90
C ASN A 93 20.69 -6.92 -1.13
N GLU A 94 21.04 -6.70 -2.40
CA GLU A 94 22.37 -6.26 -2.84
C GLU A 94 22.78 -4.95 -2.16
N THR A 95 21.87 -4.03 -1.94
CA THR A 95 22.15 -2.73 -1.32
C THR A 95 22.55 -2.89 0.15
N PHE A 96 21.86 -3.75 0.91
CA PHE A 96 22.26 -4.05 2.29
C PHE A 96 23.59 -4.79 2.34
N GLN A 97 23.80 -5.75 1.46
CA GLN A 97 25.06 -6.52 1.38
C GLN A 97 26.25 -5.61 1.04
N ASN A 98 26.06 -4.63 0.16
CA ASN A 98 27.11 -3.67 -0.18
C ASN A 98 27.49 -2.78 1.02
N ALA A 99 26.50 -2.25 1.75
CA ALA A 99 26.73 -1.46 2.96
C ALA A 99 27.48 -2.28 4.03
N ILE A 100 27.05 -3.51 4.29
CA ILE A 100 27.69 -4.44 5.22
C ILE A 100 29.13 -4.75 4.80
N LYS A 101 29.35 -5.06 3.53
CA LYS A 101 30.67 -5.34 2.98
C LYS A 101 31.60 -4.14 3.15
N SER A 102 31.12 -2.93 2.85
CA SER A 102 31.90 -1.69 2.97
C SER A 102 32.43 -1.50 4.39
N VAL A 103 31.58 -1.59 5.41
CA VAL A 103 32.00 -1.40 6.81
C VAL A 103 32.93 -2.50 7.30
N LYS A 104 32.74 -3.74 6.85
CA LYS A 104 33.65 -4.86 7.19
C LYS A 104 35.04 -4.67 6.58
N GLU A 105 35.13 -4.29 5.31
CA GLU A 105 36.42 -4.06 4.62
C GLU A 105 37.19 -2.89 5.20
N LYS A 106 36.47 -1.83 5.65
CA LYS A 106 37.08 -0.62 6.21
C LYS A 106 37.27 -0.68 7.73
N GLY A 107 36.61 -1.63 8.42
CA GLY A 107 36.59 -1.71 9.88
C GLY A 107 35.80 -0.59 10.55
N THR A 108 34.89 0.04 9.83
CA THR A 108 34.02 1.15 10.27
C THR A 108 32.71 0.66 10.86
N ALA A 109 31.73 1.53 11.10
CA ALA A 109 30.49 1.21 11.77
C ALA A 109 29.28 1.19 10.82
N LEU A 110 28.28 0.36 11.15
CA LEU A 110 26.97 0.38 10.56
C LEU A 110 26.01 1.12 11.49
N HIS A 111 25.36 2.16 10.99
CA HIS A 111 24.34 2.94 11.70
C HIS A 111 22.97 2.65 11.17
N LEU A 112 22.04 2.31 12.06
CA LEU A 112 20.63 2.07 11.75
C LEU A 112 19.81 3.21 12.35
N PHE A 113 19.09 3.97 11.53
CA PHE A 113 18.17 4.96 12.08
C PHE A 113 16.79 4.94 11.42
N GLY A 114 15.79 5.36 12.15
CA GLY A 114 14.40 5.39 11.73
C GLY A 114 13.44 5.35 12.91
N LEU A 115 12.15 5.37 12.59
CA LEU A 115 11.08 5.39 13.57
C LEU A 115 10.93 4.00 14.24
N LEU A 116 11.12 3.97 15.55
CA LEU A 116 11.08 2.77 16.36
C LEU A 116 9.68 2.55 16.95
N SER A 117 8.80 1.92 16.20
CA SER A 117 7.48 1.46 16.63
C SER A 117 6.95 0.33 15.76
N ASP A 118 5.82 -0.23 16.13
CA ASP A 118 5.05 -1.22 15.38
C ASP A 118 3.86 -0.60 14.62
N GLY A 119 3.75 0.74 14.59
CA GLY A 119 2.64 1.46 13.98
C GLY A 119 2.48 1.23 12.48
N GLY A 120 3.54 0.86 11.77
CA GLY A 120 3.48 0.43 10.36
C GLY A 120 3.13 1.54 9.36
N VAL A 121 3.16 2.82 9.76
CA VAL A 121 2.83 3.96 8.88
C VAL A 121 4.06 4.48 8.14
N HIS A 122 5.16 4.69 8.84
CA HIS A 122 6.42 5.19 8.27
C HIS A 122 7.54 4.14 8.26
N SER A 123 7.49 3.23 9.22
CA SER A 123 8.46 2.17 9.46
C SER A 123 7.80 1.02 10.20
N HIS A 124 8.55 -0.04 10.43
CA HIS A 124 8.18 -1.07 11.38
C HIS A 124 9.43 -1.59 12.08
N MET A 125 9.39 -1.71 13.43
CA MET A 125 10.56 -2.14 14.23
C MET A 125 11.12 -3.49 13.80
N ASN A 126 10.29 -4.41 13.29
CA ASN A 126 10.73 -5.71 12.79
C ASN A 126 11.69 -5.60 11.61
N HIS A 127 11.62 -4.52 10.82
CA HIS A 127 12.57 -4.27 9.73
C HIS A 127 13.96 -3.94 10.29
N MET A 128 14.04 -3.14 11.35
CA MET A 128 15.29 -2.89 12.07
C MET A 128 15.82 -4.17 12.72
N PHE A 129 14.95 -4.99 13.31
CA PHE A 129 15.33 -6.28 13.88
C PHE A 129 15.91 -7.23 12.82
N ALA A 130 15.34 -7.24 11.62
CA ALA A 130 15.90 -8.00 10.49
C ALA A 130 17.30 -7.50 10.11
N LEU A 131 17.52 -6.17 10.11
CA LEU A 131 18.85 -5.58 9.86
C LEU A 131 19.86 -5.96 10.95
N LEU A 132 19.48 -5.97 12.22
CA LEU A 132 20.35 -6.42 13.32
C LEU A 132 20.75 -7.90 13.16
N ARG A 133 19.77 -8.77 12.82
CA ARG A 133 20.05 -10.18 12.57
C ARG A 133 20.93 -10.39 11.34
N LEU A 134 20.71 -9.62 10.28
CA LEU A 134 21.54 -9.65 9.09
C LEU A 134 22.97 -9.21 9.41
N ALA A 135 23.15 -8.09 10.13
CA ALA A 135 24.47 -7.60 10.55
C ALA A 135 25.22 -8.65 11.40
N ALA A 136 24.52 -9.29 12.35
CA ALA A 136 25.11 -10.36 13.18
C ALA A 136 25.50 -11.58 12.33
N LYS A 137 24.64 -12.03 11.44
CA LYS A 137 24.88 -13.15 10.51
C LYS A 137 26.10 -12.91 9.64
N GLU A 138 26.27 -11.68 9.17
CA GLU A 138 27.40 -11.27 8.36
C GLU A 138 28.67 -10.91 9.17
N GLY A 139 28.60 -10.94 10.51
CA GLY A 139 29.74 -10.69 11.40
C GLY A 139 30.15 -9.22 11.47
N VAL A 140 29.21 -8.28 11.43
CA VAL A 140 29.44 -6.86 11.69
C VAL A 140 29.45 -6.63 13.20
N GLU A 141 30.56 -6.17 13.75
CA GLU A 141 30.72 -5.99 15.20
C GLU A 141 30.22 -4.63 15.69
N LYS A 142 30.37 -3.58 14.87
CA LYS A 142 30.03 -2.19 15.22
C LYS A 142 28.70 -1.81 14.59
N VAL A 143 27.60 -2.02 15.29
CA VAL A 143 26.26 -1.65 14.86
C VAL A 143 25.65 -0.70 15.88
N TYR A 144 25.20 0.47 15.44
CA TYR A 144 24.65 1.52 16.30
C TYR A 144 23.25 1.93 15.86
N ILE A 145 22.37 2.15 16.84
CA ILE A 145 20.96 2.48 16.62
C ILE A 145 20.72 3.93 17.02
N HIS A 146 20.17 4.69 16.09
CA HIS A 146 19.66 6.04 16.31
C HIS A 146 18.12 5.96 16.25
N ALA A 147 17.48 5.78 17.41
CA ALA A 147 16.03 5.54 17.46
C ALA A 147 15.26 6.85 17.41
N PHE A 148 14.30 6.93 16.47
CA PHE A 148 13.28 7.97 16.45
C PHE A 148 12.04 7.44 17.15
N LEU A 149 11.56 8.14 18.17
CA LEU A 149 10.42 7.72 18.97
C LEU A 149 9.13 8.28 18.38
N ASP A 150 8.08 7.46 18.40
CA ASP A 150 6.83 7.72 17.68
C ASP A 150 5.85 8.60 18.48
N GLY A 151 4.99 8.00 19.28
CA GLY A 151 3.98 8.71 20.07
C GLY A 151 2.85 9.38 19.28
N ARG A 152 2.77 9.12 17.95
CA ARG A 152 1.76 9.70 17.06
C ARG A 152 1.00 8.63 16.26
N ASP A 153 1.70 7.69 15.67
CA ASP A 153 1.08 6.55 14.97
C ASP A 153 0.74 5.42 15.97
N VAL A 154 1.33 5.49 17.15
CA VAL A 154 1.07 4.65 18.33
C VAL A 154 0.85 5.52 19.56
N GLY A 155 0.54 4.90 20.71
CA GLY A 155 0.32 5.63 21.98
C GLY A 155 1.50 6.53 22.36
N PRO A 156 1.25 7.68 23.04
CA PRO A 156 2.27 8.70 23.28
C PRO A 156 3.33 8.34 24.34
N GLN A 157 3.19 7.21 25.01
CA GLN A 157 4.09 6.70 26.06
C GLN A 157 4.33 5.20 25.88
N THR A 158 4.77 4.79 24.69
CA THR A 158 4.99 3.37 24.33
C THR A 158 6.46 3.06 24.05
N ALA A 159 7.32 4.07 23.97
CA ALA A 159 8.73 3.93 23.61
C ALA A 159 9.49 2.90 24.44
N LYS A 160 9.21 2.81 25.76
CA LYS A 160 9.87 1.85 26.66
C LYS A 160 9.69 0.41 26.16
N GLY A 161 8.48 0.02 25.78
CA GLY A 161 8.21 -1.32 25.26
C GLY A 161 8.99 -1.66 23.99
N TYR A 162 9.17 -0.68 23.10
CA TYR A 162 9.95 -0.86 21.87
C TYR A 162 11.46 -0.91 22.14
N ILE A 163 11.96 -0.13 23.12
CA ILE A 163 13.33 -0.20 23.57
C ILE A 163 13.62 -1.58 24.21
N ASP A 164 12.76 -2.04 25.10
CA ASP A 164 12.88 -3.36 25.73
C ASP A 164 12.92 -4.47 24.67
N ALA A 165 12.01 -4.46 23.71
CA ALA A 165 12.00 -5.41 22.59
C ALA A 165 13.27 -5.35 21.74
N THR A 166 13.81 -4.16 21.52
CA THR A 166 15.08 -3.96 20.81
C THR A 166 16.25 -4.56 21.60
N ASN A 167 16.32 -4.34 22.89
CA ASN A 167 17.34 -4.91 23.76
C ASN A 167 17.31 -6.44 23.78
N GLU A 168 16.14 -7.07 23.72
CA GLU A 168 16.06 -8.53 23.57
C GLU A 168 16.67 -9.01 22.26
N VAL A 169 16.45 -8.28 21.14
CA VAL A 169 17.07 -8.64 19.87
C VAL A 169 18.58 -8.39 19.87
N ILE A 170 19.05 -7.30 20.50
CA ILE A 170 20.49 -7.04 20.70
C ILE A 170 21.13 -8.19 21.49
N LYS A 171 20.47 -8.66 22.55
CA LYS A 171 20.93 -9.80 23.36
C LYS A 171 20.92 -11.11 22.56
N GLU A 172 19.88 -11.34 21.74
CA GLU A 172 19.78 -12.49 20.83
C GLU A 172 20.93 -12.54 19.82
N THR A 173 21.20 -11.40 19.19
CA THR A 173 22.17 -11.28 18.09
C THR A 173 23.61 -11.05 18.55
N GLY A 174 23.79 -10.51 19.73
CA GLY A 174 25.10 -10.10 20.26
C GLY A 174 25.66 -8.83 19.62
N VAL A 175 24.88 -8.13 18.79
CA VAL A 175 25.29 -6.88 18.14
C VAL A 175 24.21 -5.81 18.28
N GLY A 176 24.63 -4.54 18.22
CA GLY A 176 23.77 -3.37 18.33
C GLY A 176 23.92 -2.66 19.67
N GLN A 177 23.91 -1.34 19.63
CA GLN A 177 23.86 -0.46 20.81
C GLN A 177 23.10 0.81 20.44
N PHE A 178 22.27 1.31 21.34
CA PHE A 178 21.69 2.63 21.17
C PHE A 178 22.78 3.71 21.23
N ALA A 179 22.81 4.60 20.25
CA ALA A 179 23.72 5.74 20.20
C ALA A 179 23.00 7.06 20.44
N THR A 180 21.80 7.23 19.88
CA THR A 180 20.97 8.41 20.14
C THR A 180 19.49 8.06 20.22
N ILE A 181 18.75 8.84 20.98
CA ILE A 181 17.28 8.82 21.08
C ILE A 181 16.74 10.19 20.69
N SER A 182 15.71 10.22 19.86
CA SER A 182 15.10 11.49 19.42
C SER A 182 13.62 11.31 19.14
N GLY A 183 12.75 12.15 19.66
CA GLY A 183 11.35 12.18 19.24
C GLY A 183 11.23 12.54 17.76
N ARG A 184 10.22 11.97 17.09
CA ARG A 184 9.96 12.21 15.66
C ARG A 184 9.67 13.66 15.31
N TYR A 185 9.27 14.47 16.27
CA TYR A 185 9.09 15.92 16.11
C TYR A 185 10.37 16.60 15.59
N TYR A 186 11.54 16.09 15.99
CA TYR A 186 12.86 16.60 15.57
C TYR A 186 13.42 15.84 14.36
N SER A 187 13.35 14.52 14.39
CA SER A 187 14.02 13.66 13.40
C SER A 187 13.21 13.44 12.12
N MET A 188 11.90 13.71 12.15
CA MET A 188 10.98 13.42 11.04
C MET A 188 10.14 14.65 10.65
N ASP A 189 10.74 15.83 10.67
CA ASP A 189 10.09 17.05 10.18
C ASP A 189 9.91 17.00 8.65
N ARG A 190 8.80 17.58 8.17
CA ARG A 190 8.49 17.74 6.74
C ARG A 190 8.09 19.17 6.35
N ASP A 191 8.15 20.10 7.31
CA ASP A 191 7.71 21.49 7.15
C ASP A 191 8.89 22.47 7.02
N LYS A 192 10.10 21.95 6.73
CA LYS A 192 11.34 22.73 6.62
C LYS A 192 11.72 23.47 7.92
N ARG A 193 11.35 22.89 9.06
CA ARG A 193 11.78 23.35 10.37
C ARG A 193 13.18 22.81 10.65
N TRP A 194 14.15 23.40 9.97
CA TRP A 194 15.54 22.98 10.02
C TRP A 194 16.15 23.09 11.41
N ASP A 195 15.66 24.00 12.24
CA ASP A 195 16.00 24.11 13.66
C ASP A 195 15.74 22.84 14.47
N ARG A 196 14.80 22.00 14.03
CA ARG A 196 14.51 20.69 14.62
C ARG A 196 15.47 19.63 14.09
N VAL A 197 15.59 19.54 12.78
CA VAL A 197 16.43 18.56 12.08
C VAL A 197 17.90 18.73 12.47
N GLU A 198 18.37 19.96 12.61
CA GLU A 198 19.73 20.28 13.04
C GLU A 198 20.09 19.65 14.39
N LYS A 199 19.20 19.74 15.38
CA LYS A 199 19.43 19.13 16.71
C LYS A 199 19.65 17.63 16.61
N CYS A 200 18.83 16.94 15.77
CA CYS A 200 18.98 15.51 15.55
C CYS A 200 20.30 15.18 14.85
N TYR A 201 20.66 15.92 13.81
CA TYR A 201 21.95 15.77 13.11
C TYR A 201 23.13 15.96 14.07
N ARG A 202 23.12 17.03 14.89
CA ARG A 202 24.20 17.31 15.85
C ARG A 202 24.35 16.21 16.89
N ALA A 203 23.24 15.64 17.37
CA ALA A 203 23.31 14.51 18.28
C ALA A 203 23.99 13.29 17.63
N MET A 204 23.60 12.95 16.39
CA MET A 204 24.13 11.79 15.68
C MET A 204 25.58 11.95 15.21
N VAL A 205 26.00 13.16 14.82
CA VAL A 205 27.32 13.42 14.21
C VAL A 205 28.30 13.97 15.20
N ASN A 206 27.90 14.93 16.04
CA ASN A 206 28.79 15.63 16.96
C ASN A 206 28.73 15.10 18.41
N GLY A 207 27.71 14.30 18.75
CA GLY A 207 27.43 13.88 20.13
C GLY A 207 26.92 15.04 20.99
N GLU A 208 26.25 16.02 20.38
CA GLU A 208 25.71 17.21 21.04
C GLU A 208 24.26 17.00 21.46
N GLY A 209 23.93 17.24 22.73
CA GLY A 209 22.58 17.12 23.28
C GLY A 209 22.58 16.67 24.74
N PRO A 210 21.40 16.49 25.36
CA PRO A 210 21.32 15.82 26.65
C PRO A 210 21.94 14.44 26.60
N THR A 211 22.61 14.03 27.67
CA THR A 211 23.34 12.75 27.75
C THR A 211 22.72 11.82 28.78
N TYR A 212 22.65 10.52 28.46
CA TYR A 212 22.10 9.48 29.31
C TYR A 212 22.94 8.21 29.19
N LYS A 213 22.94 7.36 30.22
CA LYS A 213 23.70 6.10 30.21
C LYS A 213 22.97 4.99 29.45
N SER A 214 21.65 5.11 29.27
CA SER A 214 20.86 4.17 28.50
C SER A 214 19.66 4.86 27.82
N ALA A 215 19.07 4.18 26.84
CA ALA A 215 17.85 4.63 26.17
C ALA A 215 16.67 4.69 27.13
N GLU A 216 16.58 3.74 28.06
CA GLU A 216 15.54 3.68 29.09
C GLU A 216 15.62 4.88 30.03
N GLU A 217 16.83 5.23 30.50
CA GLU A 217 17.05 6.40 31.37
C GLU A 217 16.58 7.69 30.66
N CYS A 218 16.90 7.84 29.38
CA CYS A 218 16.45 8.98 28.58
C CYS A 218 14.93 9.11 28.53
N VAL A 219 14.23 8.00 28.30
CA VAL A 219 12.76 7.98 28.24
C VAL A 219 12.15 8.20 29.62
N GLU A 220 12.67 7.56 30.66
CA GLU A 220 12.16 7.69 32.03
C GLU A 220 12.31 9.12 32.56
N ASP A 221 13.48 9.75 32.36
CA ASP A 221 13.70 11.16 32.73
C ASP A 221 12.76 12.11 31.94
N SER A 222 12.62 11.88 30.62
CA SER A 222 11.71 12.69 29.79
C SER A 222 10.27 12.59 30.29
N TYR A 223 9.79 11.37 30.60
CA TYR A 223 8.42 11.18 31.13
C TYR A 223 8.23 11.82 32.48
N ALA A 224 9.21 11.75 33.36
CA ALA A 224 9.17 12.42 34.67
C ALA A 224 9.05 13.96 34.54
N ASN A 225 9.54 14.50 33.42
CA ASN A 225 9.44 15.93 33.09
C ASN A 225 8.22 16.26 32.20
N GLY A 226 7.30 15.32 31.95
CA GLY A 226 6.08 15.51 31.14
C GLY A 226 6.35 15.60 29.63
N ILE A 227 7.50 15.15 29.18
CA ILE A 227 7.87 15.11 27.76
C ILE A 227 7.73 13.65 27.28
N TYR A 228 6.83 13.42 26.31
CA TYR A 228 6.51 12.09 25.81
C TYR A 228 7.17 11.83 24.47
N ASP A 229 7.11 10.59 24.01
CA ASP A 229 7.82 9.99 22.88
C ASP A 229 8.08 10.94 21.71
N GLU A 230 7.01 11.54 21.14
CA GLU A 230 7.08 12.41 19.96
C GLU A 230 8.01 13.61 20.17
N PHE A 231 8.08 14.12 21.40
CA PHE A 231 8.75 15.38 21.73
C PHE A 231 10.04 15.23 22.52
N ILE A 232 10.52 14.00 22.75
CA ILE A 232 11.81 13.76 23.43
C ILE A 232 12.93 14.43 22.64
N LEU A 233 13.71 15.25 23.34
CA LEU A 233 14.83 15.97 22.75
C LEU A 233 15.86 15.00 22.17
N PRO A 234 16.51 15.33 21.04
CA PRO A 234 17.64 14.56 20.53
C PRO A 234 18.72 14.44 21.60
N SER A 235 18.92 13.22 22.07
CA SER A 235 19.76 12.88 23.22
C SER A 235 20.81 11.84 22.84
N VAL A 236 21.97 11.91 23.47
CA VAL A 236 23.13 11.07 23.19
C VAL A 236 23.29 10.02 24.30
N ILE A 237 23.44 8.76 23.91
CA ILE A 237 23.79 7.70 24.85
C ILE A 237 25.29 7.67 25.01
N VAL A 238 25.76 7.66 26.26
CA VAL A 238 27.17 7.77 26.62
C VAL A 238 27.67 6.57 27.42
N ASN A 239 28.96 6.29 27.24
CA ASN A 239 29.70 5.30 28.02
C ASN A 239 29.87 5.75 29.48
N GLU A 240 30.45 4.90 30.35
CA GLU A 240 30.69 5.21 31.73
C GLU A 240 31.64 6.44 31.94
N ASP A 241 32.50 6.72 30.98
CA ASP A 241 33.41 7.87 30.94
C ASP A 241 32.83 9.13 30.31
N ASP A 242 31.50 9.17 30.10
CA ASP A 242 30.73 10.25 29.47
C ASP A 242 31.06 10.52 28.00
N THR A 243 31.81 9.65 27.34
CA THR A 243 32.00 9.72 25.89
C THR A 243 30.80 9.15 25.16
N PRO A 244 30.38 9.70 23.99
CA PRO A 244 29.31 9.09 23.19
C PRO A 244 29.59 7.62 22.88
N VAL A 245 28.53 6.76 22.97
CA VAL A 245 28.64 5.35 22.55
C VAL A 245 29.10 5.27 21.10
N ALA A 246 28.53 6.10 20.24
CA ALA A 246 29.00 6.29 18.87
C ALA A 246 28.51 7.62 18.30
N THR A 247 29.28 8.11 17.33
CA THR A 247 28.85 9.18 16.40
C THR A 247 29.10 8.69 14.99
N ILE A 248 28.38 9.25 14.01
CA ILE A 248 28.58 8.94 12.60
C ILE A 248 29.86 9.61 12.10
N ASN A 249 30.73 8.86 11.45
CA ASN A 249 32.04 9.29 10.97
C ASN A 249 32.23 8.96 9.48
N ASP A 250 33.33 9.43 8.91
CA ASP A 250 33.73 9.11 7.55
C ASP A 250 33.84 7.59 7.36
N ASP A 251 33.39 7.14 6.20
CA ASP A 251 33.41 5.74 5.79
C ASP A 251 32.46 4.78 6.56
N ASP A 252 31.68 5.30 7.51
CA ASP A 252 30.58 4.54 8.08
C ASP A 252 29.48 4.30 7.04
N ALA A 253 28.66 3.29 7.25
CA ALA A 253 27.44 3.08 6.47
C ALA A 253 26.21 3.41 7.29
N VAL A 254 25.17 3.89 6.62
CA VAL A 254 23.88 4.21 7.21
C VAL A 254 22.78 3.45 6.50
N ILE A 255 21.88 2.81 7.24
CA ILE A 255 20.61 2.28 6.72
C ILE A 255 19.45 2.98 7.41
N PHE A 256 18.72 3.77 6.63
CA PHE A 256 17.49 4.44 7.07
C PHE A 256 16.30 3.52 6.79
N TYR A 257 15.77 2.87 7.82
CA TYR A 257 14.76 1.82 7.67
C TYR A 257 13.31 2.30 7.55
N ASN A 258 13.04 3.60 7.51
CA ASN A 258 11.72 4.12 7.14
C ASN A 258 11.43 3.79 5.66
N PHE A 259 10.20 3.34 5.37
CA PHE A 259 9.75 3.04 4.00
C PHE A 259 8.82 4.12 3.42
N ARG A 260 8.22 4.98 4.24
CA ARG A 260 7.40 6.12 3.78
C ARG A 260 8.25 7.38 3.66
N PRO A 261 8.28 8.03 2.47
CA PRO A 261 9.28 9.05 2.16
C PRO A 261 9.00 10.42 2.79
N ASP A 262 7.74 10.84 2.93
CA ASP A 262 7.36 12.24 3.20
C ASP A 262 8.05 12.89 4.40
N ARG A 263 8.37 12.12 5.45
CA ARG A 263 9.09 12.58 6.64
C ARG A 263 10.55 12.10 6.72
N ALA A 264 11.02 11.38 5.72
CA ALA A 264 12.40 10.91 5.66
C ALA A 264 13.32 11.83 4.84
N ILE A 265 12.73 12.56 3.88
CA ILE A 265 13.48 13.37 2.90
C ILE A 265 14.41 14.39 3.56
N GLN A 266 13.92 15.16 4.54
CA GLN A 266 14.71 16.28 5.10
C GLN A 266 15.96 15.78 5.82
N ILE A 267 15.82 14.82 6.75
CA ILE A 267 16.98 14.30 7.48
C ILE A 267 17.93 13.52 6.55
N ALA A 268 17.40 12.79 5.56
CA ALA A 268 18.25 12.10 4.58
C ALA A 268 19.10 13.09 3.78
N ARG A 269 18.52 14.19 3.28
CA ARG A 269 19.25 15.24 2.56
C ARG A 269 20.40 15.85 3.35
N VAL A 270 20.26 15.96 4.66
CA VAL A 270 21.35 16.50 5.52
C VAL A 270 22.60 15.64 5.41
N PHE A 271 22.43 14.32 5.30
CA PHE A 271 23.54 13.37 5.23
C PHE A 271 24.04 13.12 3.82
N THR A 272 23.15 13.16 2.82
CA THR A 272 23.46 12.70 1.46
C THR A 272 23.86 13.82 0.50
N ASN A 273 23.38 15.05 0.71
CA ASN A 273 23.59 16.11 -0.26
C ASN A 273 24.82 16.96 0.07
N GLU A 274 25.79 16.99 -0.83
CA GLU A 274 26.99 17.83 -0.70
C GLU A 274 26.67 19.34 -0.72
N ASP A 275 25.65 19.72 -1.51
CA ASP A 275 25.21 21.10 -1.65
C ASP A 275 24.18 21.57 -0.60
N PHE A 276 23.95 20.77 0.46
CA PHE A 276 23.05 21.15 1.55
C PHE A 276 23.47 22.46 2.21
N ARG A 277 22.52 23.42 2.36
CA ARG A 277 22.77 24.79 2.87
C ARG A 277 21.69 25.31 3.82
N GLU A 278 20.76 24.48 4.23
CA GLU A 278 19.61 24.93 5.03
C GLU A 278 19.99 25.27 6.50
N PHE A 279 21.10 24.69 6.99
CA PHE A 279 21.79 25.09 8.21
C PHE A 279 23.28 24.76 8.08
N ASP A 280 24.10 25.34 8.97
CA ASP A 280 25.54 25.03 9.04
C ASP A 280 25.78 23.69 9.74
N ARG A 281 26.25 22.70 8.98
CA ARG A 281 26.57 21.35 9.51
C ARG A 281 27.78 21.32 10.42
N GLY A 282 28.54 22.44 10.53
CA GLY A 282 29.78 22.56 11.31
C GLY A 282 31.01 22.00 10.58
N GLU A 283 32.11 21.82 11.34
CA GLU A 283 33.37 21.34 10.79
C GLU A 283 33.34 19.85 10.43
N LYS A 284 32.58 19.05 11.19
CA LYS A 284 32.45 17.60 10.99
C LYS A 284 31.23 17.30 10.08
N VAL A 285 31.48 17.05 8.81
CA VAL A 285 30.50 16.61 7.83
C VAL A 285 30.96 15.25 7.32
N PRO A 286 30.44 14.15 7.87
CA PRO A 286 30.93 12.81 7.54
C PRO A 286 30.62 12.45 6.08
N HIS A 287 31.60 11.90 5.38
CA HIS A 287 31.41 11.26 4.10
C HIS A 287 30.91 9.85 4.30
N ILE A 288 29.65 9.60 3.90
CA ILE A 288 28.95 8.32 4.04
C ILE A 288 28.82 7.68 2.67
N PRO A 289 29.74 6.78 2.28
CA PRO A 289 29.71 6.18 0.94
C PRO A 289 28.50 5.26 0.70
N GLU A 290 27.99 4.66 1.76
CA GLU A 290 26.84 3.75 1.73
C GLU A 290 25.71 4.30 2.60
N PHE A 291 24.99 5.29 2.08
CA PHE A 291 23.72 5.74 2.67
C PHE A 291 22.57 5.01 1.99
N VAL A 292 21.90 4.14 2.72
CA VAL A 292 20.82 3.29 2.21
C VAL A 292 19.47 3.76 2.69
N CYS A 293 18.58 4.08 1.77
CA CYS A 293 17.16 4.30 1.99
C CYS A 293 16.39 2.99 1.79
N MET A 294 15.49 2.65 2.71
CA MET A 294 14.65 1.45 2.56
C MET A 294 13.87 1.47 1.24
N THR A 295 13.28 2.61 0.89
CA THR A 295 12.57 2.85 -0.37
C THR A 295 13.09 4.12 -1.03
N HIS A 296 12.68 4.40 -2.26
CA HIS A 296 12.97 5.67 -2.89
C HIS A 296 12.25 6.83 -2.17
N PHE A 297 13.00 7.77 -1.61
CA PHE A 297 12.44 8.90 -0.89
C PHE A 297 12.13 10.09 -1.80
N SER A 298 13.08 10.49 -2.64
CA SER A 298 12.96 11.62 -3.56
C SER A 298 14.17 11.65 -4.49
N GLU A 299 13.99 12.24 -5.67
CA GLU A 299 15.09 12.58 -6.59
C GLU A 299 16.11 13.58 -5.98
N THR A 300 15.76 14.19 -4.84
CA THR A 300 16.63 15.11 -4.13
C THR A 300 17.44 14.47 -3.00
N VAL A 301 17.40 13.16 -2.87
CA VAL A 301 18.15 12.39 -1.86
C VAL A 301 19.16 11.50 -2.58
N ASP A 302 20.45 11.78 -2.37
CA ASP A 302 21.56 11.05 -3.01
C ASP A 302 21.92 9.78 -2.21
N GLY A 303 20.99 8.83 -2.12
CA GLY A 303 21.15 7.57 -1.39
C GLY A 303 20.85 6.34 -2.24
N TYR A 304 21.42 5.20 -1.88
CA TYR A 304 21.06 3.91 -2.48
C TYR A 304 19.70 3.46 -2.01
N VAL A 305 18.94 2.78 -2.86
CA VAL A 305 17.57 2.34 -2.58
C VAL A 305 17.52 0.83 -2.49
N ALA A 306 17.14 0.30 -1.31
CA ALA A 306 17.05 -1.14 -1.08
C ALA A 306 15.84 -1.77 -1.79
N PHE A 307 14.67 -1.17 -1.65
CA PHE A 307 13.44 -1.59 -2.32
C PHE A 307 13.03 -0.55 -3.36
N LYS A 308 13.57 -0.67 -4.57
CA LYS A 308 13.25 0.23 -5.68
C LYS A 308 11.76 0.21 -5.98
N PRO A 309 11.17 1.32 -6.52
CA PRO A 309 9.79 1.31 -6.99
C PRO A 309 9.51 0.10 -7.89
N MET A 310 8.35 -0.51 -7.71
CA MET A 310 7.95 -1.63 -8.57
C MET A 310 7.66 -1.10 -9.97
N ASN A 311 8.24 -1.72 -10.98
CA ASN A 311 7.86 -1.47 -12.35
C ASN A 311 6.54 -2.19 -12.64
N LEU A 312 5.52 -1.42 -13.01
CA LEU A 312 4.19 -1.93 -13.37
C LEU A 312 3.97 -1.95 -14.89
N ASP A 313 5.02 -2.24 -15.65
CA ASP A 313 4.91 -2.48 -17.09
C ASP A 313 4.02 -3.69 -17.38
N ASN A 314 3.49 -3.72 -18.58
CA ASN A 314 2.62 -4.80 -19.06
C ASN A 314 1.36 -4.97 -18.21
N THR A 315 0.71 -3.85 -17.82
CA THR A 315 -0.65 -3.91 -17.28
C THR A 315 -1.64 -4.37 -18.35
N LEU A 316 -2.84 -4.79 -17.94
CA LEU A 316 -3.87 -5.26 -18.88
C LEU A 316 -4.11 -4.26 -20.03
N GLY A 317 -4.22 -2.96 -19.70
CA GLY A 317 -4.43 -1.91 -20.71
C GLY A 317 -3.29 -1.80 -21.72
N GLU A 318 -2.06 -1.96 -21.28
CA GLU A 318 -0.88 -1.94 -22.14
C GLU A 318 -0.83 -3.17 -23.04
N VAL A 319 -1.06 -4.36 -22.50
CA VAL A 319 -1.06 -5.63 -23.25
C VAL A 319 -2.16 -5.65 -24.29
N VAL A 320 -3.36 -5.17 -23.94
CA VAL A 320 -4.49 -5.01 -24.87
C VAL A 320 -4.15 -4.05 -26.01
N ALA A 321 -3.49 -2.93 -25.70
CA ALA A 321 -3.05 -1.96 -26.72
C ALA A 321 -1.96 -2.55 -27.64
N GLN A 322 -0.99 -3.28 -27.08
CA GLN A 322 0.05 -3.98 -27.85
C GLN A 322 -0.54 -5.05 -28.79
N ALA A 323 -1.62 -5.70 -28.38
CA ALA A 323 -2.37 -6.63 -29.22
C ALA A 323 -3.23 -5.94 -30.32
N GLY A 324 -3.24 -4.60 -30.36
CA GLY A 324 -4.02 -3.81 -31.33
C GLY A 324 -5.53 -3.82 -31.07
N LEU A 325 -5.95 -4.20 -29.85
CA LEU A 325 -7.35 -4.21 -29.44
C LEU A 325 -7.77 -2.82 -28.94
N LYS A 326 -9.04 -2.48 -29.12
CA LYS A 326 -9.63 -1.23 -28.61
C LYS A 326 -10.26 -1.44 -27.25
N GLN A 327 -10.01 -0.53 -26.33
CA GLN A 327 -10.51 -0.62 -24.96
C GLN A 327 -11.27 0.63 -24.52
N LEU A 328 -12.29 0.43 -23.71
CA LEU A 328 -13.07 1.49 -23.07
C LEU A 328 -12.89 1.43 -21.55
N ARG A 329 -12.70 2.59 -20.93
CA ARG A 329 -12.78 2.79 -19.47
C ARG A 329 -13.95 3.68 -19.17
N ILE A 330 -14.85 3.26 -18.29
CA ILE A 330 -16.05 4.03 -17.96
C ILE A 330 -16.39 3.93 -16.49
N ALA A 331 -16.61 5.06 -15.85
CA ALA A 331 -17.10 5.20 -14.50
C ALA A 331 -17.67 6.60 -14.26
N GLU A 332 -18.34 6.80 -13.14
CA GLU A 332 -18.66 8.13 -12.63
C GLU A 332 -17.46 8.75 -11.86
N THR A 333 -17.51 10.07 -11.59
CA THR A 333 -16.40 10.87 -11.06
C THR A 333 -15.66 10.22 -9.90
N GLU A 334 -16.36 9.67 -8.91
CA GLU A 334 -15.77 9.09 -7.70
C GLU A 334 -14.86 7.88 -7.98
N LYS A 335 -15.14 7.15 -9.04
CA LYS A 335 -14.43 5.91 -9.40
C LYS A 335 -13.69 5.99 -10.75
N TYR A 336 -13.71 7.14 -11.41
CA TYR A 336 -12.98 7.33 -12.66
C TYR A 336 -11.44 7.16 -12.53
N PRO A 337 -10.77 7.70 -11.49
CA PRO A 337 -9.36 7.43 -11.28
C PRO A 337 -9.05 5.94 -11.08
N HIS A 338 -9.98 5.18 -10.52
CA HIS A 338 -9.79 3.76 -10.24
C HIS A 338 -9.73 2.93 -11.53
N VAL A 339 -10.64 3.16 -12.49
CA VAL A 339 -10.61 2.47 -13.79
C VAL A 339 -9.57 3.04 -14.77
N THR A 340 -8.95 4.17 -14.48
CA THR A 340 -7.94 4.82 -15.33
C THR A 340 -6.55 4.76 -14.68
N PHE A 341 -6.20 5.70 -13.82
CA PHE A 341 -4.89 5.85 -13.20
C PHE A 341 -4.44 4.59 -12.43
N PHE A 342 -5.22 4.14 -11.44
CA PHE A 342 -4.85 2.98 -10.62
C PHE A 342 -4.84 1.69 -11.43
N PHE A 343 -5.84 1.45 -12.25
CA PHE A 343 -5.92 0.28 -13.11
C PHE A 343 -4.75 0.21 -14.14
N SER A 344 -4.24 1.36 -14.54
CA SER A 344 -3.11 1.48 -15.46
C SER A 344 -1.74 1.53 -14.77
N GLY A 345 -1.66 1.14 -13.49
CA GLY A 345 -0.39 1.07 -12.75
C GLY A 345 0.20 2.44 -12.42
N GLY A 346 -0.62 3.47 -12.25
CA GLY A 346 -0.19 4.84 -11.98
C GLY A 346 0.09 5.68 -13.24
N ARG A 347 -0.32 5.19 -14.40
CA ARG A 347 -0.17 5.91 -15.68
C ARG A 347 -1.36 6.82 -15.94
N GLU A 348 -1.10 8.12 -16.14
CA GLU A 348 -2.12 9.11 -16.50
C GLU A 348 -2.51 9.05 -17.99
N ALA A 349 -1.51 8.88 -18.87
CA ALA A 349 -1.73 8.91 -20.31
C ALA A 349 -2.47 7.67 -20.81
N GLU A 350 -3.42 7.86 -21.70
CA GLU A 350 -4.14 6.80 -22.40
C GLU A 350 -3.18 5.88 -23.16
N PHE A 351 -3.53 4.61 -23.26
CA PHE A 351 -2.87 3.67 -24.16
C PHE A 351 -3.38 3.83 -25.60
N PRO A 352 -2.62 3.45 -26.63
CA PRO A 352 -3.13 3.40 -27.99
C PRO A 352 -4.41 2.56 -28.08
N GLY A 353 -5.49 3.15 -28.62
CA GLY A 353 -6.80 2.49 -28.73
C GLY A 353 -7.64 2.47 -27.45
N GLU A 354 -7.21 3.19 -26.41
CA GLU A 354 -8.01 3.44 -25.20
C GLU A 354 -8.90 4.67 -25.39
N GLU A 355 -10.17 4.51 -25.02
CA GLU A 355 -11.15 5.59 -24.91
C GLU A 355 -11.65 5.63 -23.45
N ARG A 356 -11.95 6.82 -22.96
CA ARG A 356 -12.41 7.07 -21.59
C ARG A 356 -13.72 7.83 -21.58
N ILE A 357 -14.68 7.36 -20.80
CA ILE A 357 -15.96 8.04 -20.57
C ILE A 357 -16.10 8.33 -19.10
N LEU A 358 -16.17 9.61 -18.75
CA LEU A 358 -16.43 10.12 -17.41
C LEU A 358 -17.88 10.64 -17.35
N ILE A 359 -18.65 10.09 -16.45
CA ILE A 359 -19.99 10.60 -16.09
C ILE A 359 -19.87 11.32 -14.75
N ASN A 360 -20.39 12.54 -14.66
CA ASN A 360 -20.32 13.29 -13.41
C ASN A 360 -21.19 12.65 -12.31
N SER A 361 -20.61 12.45 -11.15
CA SER A 361 -21.37 12.07 -9.95
C SER A 361 -22.34 13.18 -9.53
N PRO A 362 -23.46 12.87 -8.89
CA PRO A 362 -24.45 13.88 -8.50
C PRO A 362 -23.88 14.80 -7.41
N LYS A 363 -24.24 16.08 -7.49
CA LYS A 363 -23.80 17.11 -6.52
C LYS A 363 -24.69 17.08 -5.28
N VAL A 364 -24.55 16.06 -4.44
CA VAL A 364 -25.23 15.90 -3.15
C VAL A 364 -24.21 15.97 -2.02
N ALA A 365 -24.66 16.26 -0.80
CA ALA A 365 -23.77 16.32 0.36
C ALA A 365 -23.18 14.93 0.71
N THR A 366 -24.02 13.91 0.67
CA THR A 366 -23.69 12.51 0.91
C THR A 366 -24.53 11.63 -0.02
N TYR A 367 -24.03 10.48 -0.44
CA TYR A 367 -24.67 9.66 -1.47
C TYR A 367 -25.87 8.83 -0.97
N ASP A 368 -26.08 8.73 0.33
CA ASP A 368 -27.33 8.20 0.92
C ASP A 368 -28.57 9.04 0.53
N LEU A 369 -28.38 10.30 0.18
CA LEU A 369 -29.46 11.19 -0.31
C LEU A 369 -29.84 10.91 -1.77
N LYS A 370 -28.98 10.24 -2.52
CA LYS A 370 -29.21 9.82 -3.91
C LYS A 370 -28.51 8.49 -4.19
N PRO A 371 -29.03 7.35 -3.67
CA PRO A 371 -28.35 6.04 -3.75
C PRO A 371 -28.09 5.53 -5.16
N GLU A 372 -28.92 5.90 -6.13
CA GLU A 372 -28.71 5.57 -7.54
C GLU A 372 -27.52 6.33 -8.16
N MET A 373 -27.04 7.40 -7.51
CA MET A 373 -25.94 8.23 -8.00
C MET A 373 -26.11 8.60 -9.49
N SER A 374 -25.17 8.26 -10.36
CA SER A 374 -25.26 8.45 -11.82
C SER A 374 -25.19 7.14 -12.59
N ILE A 375 -25.59 6.02 -11.96
CA ILE A 375 -25.43 4.68 -12.54
C ILE A 375 -26.26 4.50 -13.82
N TYR A 376 -27.42 5.13 -13.92
CA TYR A 376 -28.28 5.02 -15.10
C TYR A 376 -27.63 5.71 -16.31
N GLU A 377 -27.06 6.89 -16.11
CA GLU A 377 -26.34 7.63 -17.15
C GLU A 377 -25.07 6.88 -17.59
N VAL A 378 -24.34 6.25 -16.65
CA VAL A 378 -23.20 5.38 -16.97
C VAL A 378 -23.67 4.19 -17.82
N THR A 379 -24.78 3.57 -17.44
CA THR A 379 -25.34 2.41 -18.12
C THR A 379 -25.79 2.77 -19.54
N ASP A 380 -26.53 3.85 -19.72
CA ASP A 380 -27.01 4.29 -21.02
C ASP A 380 -25.86 4.62 -21.98
N ALA A 381 -24.82 5.32 -21.46
CA ALA A 381 -23.62 5.61 -22.22
C ALA A 381 -22.89 4.31 -22.65
N LEU A 382 -22.73 3.35 -21.73
CA LEU A 382 -22.05 2.10 -22.04
C LEU A 382 -22.82 1.23 -23.02
N VAL A 383 -24.13 1.08 -22.83
CA VAL A 383 -24.99 0.30 -23.76
C VAL A 383 -24.89 0.87 -25.17
N ASN A 384 -24.93 2.20 -25.33
CA ASN A 384 -24.73 2.84 -26.63
C ASN A 384 -23.36 2.51 -27.25
N GLU A 385 -22.28 2.47 -26.45
CA GLU A 385 -20.95 2.10 -26.96
C GLU A 385 -20.89 0.62 -27.41
N ILE A 386 -21.54 -0.28 -26.66
CA ILE A 386 -21.63 -1.70 -27.01
C ILE A 386 -22.45 -1.90 -28.30
N GLU A 387 -23.58 -1.24 -28.43
CA GLU A 387 -24.44 -1.32 -29.62
C GLU A 387 -23.75 -0.86 -30.90
N ASN A 388 -22.84 0.12 -30.78
CA ASN A 388 -22.05 0.66 -31.88
C ASN A 388 -20.79 -0.15 -32.25
N ASP A 389 -20.56 -1.32 -31.65
CA ASP A 389 -19.43 -2.22 -31.94
C ASP A 389 -18.04 -1.56 -31.90
N LYS A 390 -17.79 -0.64 -30.96
CA LYS A 390 -16.58 0.18 -30.96
C LYS A 390 -15.39 -0.48 -30.29
N HIS A 391 -15.60 -1.25 -29.21
CA HIS A 391 -14.56 -1.71 -28.32
C HIS A 391 -14.51 -3.26 -28.25
N ASP A 392 -13.29 -3.79 -28.05
CA ASP A 392 -13.03 -5.21 -27.84
C ASP A 392 -12.97 -5.54 -26.35
N VAL A 393 -12.52 -4.56 -25.54
CA VAL A 393 -12.37 -4.68 -24.08
C VAL A 393 -13.08 -3.51 -23.41
N ILE A 394 -13.82 -3.79 -22.35
CA ILE A 394 -14.55 -2.79 -21.57
C ILE A 394 -14.21 -2.97 -20.09
N ILE A 395 -13.85 -1.90 -19.41
CA ILE A 395 -13.67 -1.85 -17.96
C ILE A 395 -14.67 -0.85 -17.41
N LEU A 396 -15.64 -1.37 -16.67
CA LEU A 396 -16.72 -0.62 -16.04
C LEU A 396 -16.61 -0.70 -14.51
N ASN A 397 -16.80 0.42 -13.84
CA ASN A 397 -17.02 0.46 -12.39
C ASN A 397 -18.39 1.07 -12.09
N PHE A 398 -19.16 0.39 -11.26
CA PHE A 398 -20.38 0.89 -10.62
C PHE A 398 -20.05 1.26 -9.17
N ALA A 399 -20.09 2.54 -8.84
CA ALA A 399 -19.61 3.11 -7.58
C ALA A 399 -20.55 2.90 -6.38
N ASN A 400 -21.80 2.55 -6.62
CA ASN A 400 -22.91 2.75 -5.69
C ASN A 400 -22.77 2.00 -4.36
N CYS A 401 -22.42 0.71 -4.39
CA CYS A 401 -22.40 -0.11 -3.17
C CYS A 401 -21.33 0.38 -2.19
N ASP A 402 -20.18 0.87 -2.70
CA ASP A 402 -19.13 1.45 -1.87
C ASP A 402 -19.49 2.86 -1.38
N MET A 403 -19.82 3.75 -2.32
CA MET A 403 -20.02 5.17 -1.98
C MET A 403 -21.21 5.40 -1.06
N VAL A 404 -22.30 4.64 -1.21
CA VAL A 404 -23.44 4.70 -0.31
C VAL A 404 -23.19 3.90 0.96
N GLY A 405 -22.49 2.76 0.88
CA GLY A 405 -22.10 1.93 2.02
C GLY A 405 -21.29 2.70 3.07
N HIS A 406 -20.44 3.62 2.65
CA HIS A 406 -19.74 4.52 3.57
C HIS A 406 -20.64 5.37 4.49
N SER A 407 -21.95 5.44 4.22
CA SER A 407 -22.90 6.07 5.13
C SER A 407 -23.23 5.22 6.37
N GLY A 408 -23.03 3.91 6.33
CA GLY A 408 -23.48 2.98 7.37
C GLY A 408 -25.01 2.90 7.50
N MET A 409 -25.75 3.20 6.43
CA MET A 409 -27.20 3.31 6.44
C MET A 409 -27.85 2.22 5.57
N MET A 410 -28.47 1.23 6.21
CA MET A 410 -29.03 0.05 5.55
C MET A 410 -30.00 0.37 4.40
N GLU A 411 -30.99 1.24 4.59
CA GLU A 411 -32.03 1.48 3.57
C GLU A 411 -31.47 2.14 2.30
N PRO A 412 -30.65 3.21 2.37
CA PRO A 412 -29.97 3.76 1.20
C PRO A 412 -29.05 2.75 0.50
N THR A 413 -28.28 1.95 1.27
CA THR A 413 -27.36 0.98 0.67
C THR A 413 -28.11 -0.15 -0.02
N ILE A 414 -29.24 -0.62 0.52
CA ILE A 414 -30.10 -1.58 -0.19
C ILE A 414 -30.58 -1.01 -1.54
N LYS A 415 -31.02 0.26 -1.57
CA LYS A 415 -31.43 0.92 -2.83
C LYS A 415 -30.28 1.06 -3.81
N ALA A 416 -29.06 1.32 -3.33
CA ALA A 416 -27.84 1.37 -4.15
C ALA A 416 -27.55 0.01 -4.80
N VAL A 417 -27.64 -1.08 -4.03
CA VAL A 417 -27.49 -2.46 -4.54
C VAL A 417 -28.56 -2.80 -5.57
N GLU A 418 -29.83 -2.44 -5.32
CA GLU A 418 -30.95 -2.69 -6.25
C GLU A 418 -30.79 -1.93 -7.57
N ALA A 419 -30.34 -0.66 -7.53
CA ALA A 419 -30.02 0.12 -8.74
C ALA A 419 -28.84 -0.47 -9.51
N THR A 420 -27.81 -0.96 -8.77
CA THR A 420 -26.67 -1.65 -9.36
C THR A 420 -27.10 -2.93 -10.07
N ASP A 421 -27.99 -3.72 -9.48
CA ASP A 421 -28.52 -4.95 -10.09
C ASP A 421 -29.31 -4.68 -11.38
N GLU A 422 -30.19 -3.67 -11.38
CA GLU A 422 -30.92 -3.28 -12.57
C GLU A 422 -29.99 -2.91 -13.73
N CYS A 423 -29.00 -2.08 -13.46
CA CYS A 423 -28.02 -1.62 -14.45
C CYS A 423 -27.09 -2.74 -14.91
N LEU A 424 -26.68 -3.63 -13.99
CA LEU A 424 -25.94 -4.86 -14.31
C LEU A 424 -26.69 -5.70 -15.33
N GLY A 425 -28.01 -5.88 -15.14
CA GLY A 425 -28.87 -6.60 -16.09
C GLY A 425 -28.78 -6.03 -17.49
N LYS A 426 -28.98 -4.71 -17.63
CA LYS A 426 -28.94 -4.02 -18.93
C LYS A 426 -27.62 -4.16 -19.64
N VAL A 427 -26.52 -3.97 -18.90
CA VAL A 427 -25.16 -4.07 -19.47
C VAL A 427 -24.84 -5.50 -19.91
N VAL A 428 -25.12 -6.50 -19.06
CA VAL A 428 -24.85 -7.91 -19.40
C VAL A 428 -25.68 -8.36 -20.59
N GLU A 429 -26.95 -7.99 -20.66
CA GLU A 429 -27.81 -8.29 -21.83
C GLU A 429 -27.25 -7.68 -23.13
N ALA A 430 -26.79 -6.44 -23.10
CA ALA A 430 -26.18 -5.79 -24.26
C ALA A 430 -24.89 -6.52 -24.71
N ILE A 431 -24.05 -6.94 -23.77
CA ILE A 431 -22.81 -7.70 -24.04
C ILE A 431 -23.15 -9.06 -24.68
N LEU A 432 -24.08 -9.80 -24.08
CA LEU A 432 -24.49 -11.13 -24.60
C LEU A 432 -25.16 -11.04 -25.96
N ALA A 433 -25.90 -9.97 -26.26
CA ALA A 433 -26.49 -9.73 -27.59
C ALA A 433 -25.43 -9.55 -28.68
N LYS A 434 -24.17 -9.24 -28.31
CA LYS A 434 -23.03 -9.15 -29.22
C LYS A 434 -22.16 -10.41 -29.23
N ASP A 435 -22.64 -11.54 -28.71
CA ASP A 435 -21.82 -12.75 -28.46
C ASP A 435 -20.58 -12.47 -27.58
N GLY A 436 -20.61 -11.43 -26.75
CA GLY A 436 -19.55 -11.04 -25.85
C GLY A 436 -19.55 -11.84 -24.54
N VAL A 437 -18.56 -11.57 -23.70
CA VAL A 437 -18.41 -12.19 -22.38
C VAL A 437 -18.27 -11.10 -21.32
N ALA A 438 -19.04 -11.21 -20.23
CA ALA A 438 -18.89 -10.37 -19.06
C ALA A 438 -18.21 -11.15 -17.93
N LEU A 439 -17.24 -10.52 -17.27
CA LEU A 439 -16.68 -10.90 -15.98
C LEU A 439 -17.26 -9.94 -14.95
N ILE A 440 -18.00 -10.45 -13.97
CA ILE A 440 -18.66 -9.65 -12.93
C ILE A 440 -17.91 -9.91 -11.63
N THR A 441 -17.43 -8.85 -10.98
CA THR A 441 -16.67 -8.94 -9.74
C THR A 441 -16.89 -7.70 -8.87
N ALA A 442 -16.19 -7.64 -7.74
CA ALA A 442 -15.98 -6.42 -6.95
C ALA A 442 -14.49 -6.30 -6.63
N ASP A 443 -14.08 -5.17 -6.14
CA ASP A 443 -12.68 -4.86 -5.78
C ASP A 443 -12.40 -4.97 -4.28
N HIS A 444 -13.44 -4.88 -3.46
CA HIS A 444 -13.47 -5.13 -2.01
C HIS A 444 -14.93 -5.25 -1.53
N GLY A 445 -15.15 -5.55 -0.25
CA GLY A 445 -16.46 -5.50 0.39
C GLY A 445 -16.67 -4.18 1.14
N ASN A 446 -17.92 -3.75 1.23
CA ASN A 446 -18.42 -2.62 2.02
C ASN A 446 -19.91 -2.85 2.35
N ALA A 447 -20.78 -2.84 1.34
CA ALA A 447 -22.26 -2.97 1.47
C ALA A 447 -22.72 -4.31 2.08
N ASP A 448 -21.87 -5.29 2.19
CA ASP A 448 -22.11 -6.57 2.85
C ASP A 448 -22.09 -6.47 4.38
N GLN A 449 -21.66 -5.33 4.96
CA GLN A 449 -21.66 -5.09 6.40
C GLN A 449 -21.82 -3.60 6.75
N GLU A 450 -23.05 -3.18 6.93
CA GLU A 450 -23.44 -1.81 7.30
C GLU A 450 -23.56 -1.58 8.82
N LEU A 451 -23.52 -2.66 9.62
CA LEU A 451 -23.65 -2.61 11.07
C LEU A 451 -22.44 -3.27 11.77
N THR A 452 -21.99 -2.62 12.83
CA THR A 452 -21.02 -3.18 13.77
C THR A 452 -21.66 -4.25 14.64
N ALA A 453 -20.86 -5.03 15.38
CA ALA A 453 -21.37 -6.11 16.23
C ALA A 453 -22.30 -5.62 17.37
N ASP A 454 -22.17 -4.39 17.79
CA ASP A 454 -23.04 -3.72 18.79
C ASP A 454 -24.24 -2.98 18.16
N GLY A 455 -24.42 -3.11 16.84
CA GLY A 455 -25.56 -2.54 16.08
C GLY A 455 -25.41 -1.08 15.69
N GLY A 456 -24.22 -0.49 15.89
CA GLY A 456 -23.89 0.84 15.38
C GLY A 456 -23.63 0.84 13.87
N PRO A 457 -23.56 2.01 13.19
CA PRO A 457 -23.23 2.09 11.78
C PRO A 457 -21.78 1.65 11.52
N MET A 458 -21.59 0.83 10.49
CA MET A 458 -20.30 0.41 9.95
C MET A 458 -20.06 1.20 8.67
N THR A 459 -18.96 1.96 8.61
CA THR A 459 -18.61 2.83 7.48
C THR A 459 -17.30 2.42 6.81
N ALA A 460 -16.66 1.38 7.32
CA ALA A 460 -15.39 0.87 6.79
C ALA A 460 -15.63 -0.29 5.83
N HIS A 461 -14.62 -0.58 5.00
CA HIS A 461 -14.63 -1.77 4.14
C HIS A 461 -14.59 -3.06 4.96
N THR A 462 -14.83 -4.20 4.32
CA THR A 462 -14.80 -5.52 4.93
C THR A 462 -13.64 -6.36 4.39
N THR A 463 -13.33 -7.43 5.11
CA THR A 463 -12.38 -8.45 4.63
C THR A 463 -13.07 -9.65 3.97
N ASN A 464 -14.40 -9.54 3.72
CA ASN A 464 -15.16 -10.60 3.11
C ASN A 464 -14.75 -10.80 1.64
N PRO A 465 -14.90 -12.02 1.10
CA PRO A 465 -14.59 -12.29 -0.30
C PRO A 465 -15.54 -11.54 -1.23
N VAL A 466 -15.11 -11.37 -2.48
CA VAL A 466 -15.90 -10.75 -3.54
C VAL A 466 -16.34 -11.78 -4.57
N PRO A 467 -17.46 -11.56 -5.30
CA PRO A 467 -17.92 -12.47 -6.34
C PRO A 467 -17.03 -12.45 -7.57
N PHE A 468 -17.01 -13.56 -8.31
CA PHE A 468 -16.47 -13.62 -9.64
C PHE A 468 -17.33 -14.55 -10.52
N ILE A 469 -17.97 -13.98 -11.55
CA ILE A 469 -18.85 -14.69 -12.48
C ILE A 469 -18.32 -14.49 -13.89
N VAL A 470 -18.30 -15.55 -14.71
CA VAL A 470 -17.95 -15.47 -16.14
C VAL A 470 -19.18 -15.91 -16.96
N THR A 471 -19.75 -15.01 -17.77
CA THR A 471 -20.98 -15.28 -18.54
C THR A 471 -20.74 -16.17 -19.77
N LYS A 472 -19.96 -17.24 -19.59
CA LYS A 472 -19.62 -18.22 -20.61
C LYS A 472 -19.73 -19.64 -20.03
N ASN A 473 -20.65 -20.46 -20.56
CA ASN A 473 -21.00 -21.75 -19.97
C ASN A 473 -20.00 -22.88 -20.24
N ASP A 474 -19.11 -22.73 -21.20
CA ASP A 474 -18.13 -23.74 -21.62
C ASP A 474 -16.76 -23.61 -20.92
N VAL A 475 -16.75 -22.96 -19.76
CA VAL A 475 -15.55 -22.83 -18.91
C VAL A 475 -15.81 -23.39 -17.51
N GLU A 476 -14.77 -23.88 -16.86
CA GLU A 476 -14.75 -24.20 -15.43
C GLU A 476 -13.84 -23.22 -14.70
N LEU A 477 -14.23 -22.79 -13.50
CA LEU A 477 -13.45 -21.90 -12.69
C LEU A 477 -12.79 -22.65 -11.52
N ARG A 478 -11.54 -22.24 -11.17
CA ARG A 478 -10.89 -22.69 -9.96
C ARG A 478 -11.34 -21.86 -8.75
N GLU A 479 -11.22 -22.45 -7.58
CA GLU A 479 -11.37 -21.76 -6.30
C GLU A 479 -10.07 -21.11 -5.85
N GLY A 480 -10.14 -20.25 -4.82
CA GLY A 480 -8.97 -19.62 -4.20
C GLY A 480 -8.26 -18.61 -5.10
N GLY A 481 -9.02 -17.91 -5.96
CA GLY A 481 -8.51 -16.81 -6.77
C GLY A 481 -8.33 -15.51 -5.99
N ILE A 482 -7.53 -14.61 -6.54
CA ILE A 482 -7.26 -13.26 -6.03
C ILE A 482 -7.55 -12.21 -7.12
N LEU A 483 -7.62 -10.94 -6.74
CA LEU A 483 -7.88 -9.86 -7.71
C LEU A 483 -6.83 -9.80 -8.85
N GLY A 484 -5.57 -10.10 -8.54
CA GLY A 484 -4.49 -10.17 -9.53
C GLY A 484 -4.66 -11.25 -10.61
N ASP A 485 -5.60 -12.18 -10.44
CA ASP A 485 -5.88 -13.25 -11.41
C ASP A 485 -6.89 -12.84 -12.50
N ILE A 486 -7.53 -11.68 -12.34
CA ILE A 486 -8.57 -11.20 -13.27
C ILE A 486 -7.97 -10.83 -14.63
N ALA A 487 -6.88 -10.07 -14.68
CA ALA A 487 -6.25 -9.71 -15.96
C ALA A 487 -5.76 -10.93 -16.75
N PRO A 488 -5.04 -11.90 -16.16
CA PRO A 488 -4.72 -13.17 -16.82
C PRO A 488 -5.95 -13.91 -17.38
N THR A 489 -7.07 -13.89 -16.63
CA THR A 489 -8.33 -14.51 -17.06
C THR A 489 -8.92 -13.78 -18.27
N MET A 490 -8.92 -12.45 -18.27
CA MET A 490 -9.35 -11.66 -19.41
C MET A 490 -8.48 -11.91 -20.65
N LEU A 491 -7.15 -11.97 -20.50
CA LEU A 491 -6.24 -12.28 -21.60
C LEU A 491 -6.48 -13.67 -22.19
N THR A 492 -6.81 -14.66 -21.33
CA THR A 492 -7.21 -16.00 -21.78
C THR A 492 -8.48 -15.93 -22.65
N LEU A 493 -9.50 -15.20 -22.24
CA LEU A 493 -10.75 -15.04 -23.01
C LEU A 493 -10.54 -14.27 -24.32
N LEU A 494 -9.59 -13.34 -24.35
CA LEU A 494 -9.23 -12.56 -25.53
C LEU A 494 -8.27 -13.30 -26.47
N ASN A 495 -7.79 -14.49 -26.06
CA ASN A 495 -6.72 -15.24 -26.74
C ASN A 495 -5.46 -14.38 -26.98
N VAL A 496 -5.07 -13.63 -25.96
CA VAL A 496 -3.85 -12.81 -25.92
C VAL A 496 -2.87 -13.45 -24.94
N GLU A 497 -1.59 -13.49 -25.32
CA GLU A 497 -0.54 -14.07 -24.48
C GLU A 497 -0.33 -13.26 -23.21
N GLN A 498 -0.25 -13.94 -22.06
CA GLN A 498 0.04 -13.33 -20.77
C GLN A 498 1.52 -12.98 -20.68
N PRO A 499 1.90 -11.72 -20.39
CA PRO A 499 3.28 -11.34 -20.20
C PRO A 499 3.85 -11.93 -18.89
N LYS A 500 5.16 -12.16 -18.86
CA LYS A 500 5.86 -12.75 -17.70
C LYS A 500 5.75 -11.89 -16.41
N GLU A 501 5.56 -10.60 -16.55
CA GLU A 501 5.38 -9.66 -15.43
C GLU A 501 4.04 -9.87 -14.71
N MET A 502 3.03 -10.38 -15.38
CA MET A 502 1.78 -10.79 -14.76
C MET A 502 1.97 -12.14 -14.08
N THR A 503 2.14 -12.15 -12.76
CA THR A 503 2.33 -13.38 -11.95
C THR A 503 1.02 -14.01 -11.52
N GLY A 504 -0.12 -13.32 -11.69
CA GLY A 504 -1.45 -13.87 -11.50
C GLY A 504 -1.70 -15.08 -12.41
N LYS A 505 -2.66 -15.90 -12.06
CA LYS A 505 -3.00 -17.13 -12.79
C LYS A 505 -4.44 -17.05 -13.27
N THR A 506 -4.70 -17.40 -14.52
CA THR A 506 -6.08 -17.49 -14.99
C THR A 506 -6.97 -18.28 -14.03
N ILE A 507 -8.19 -17.79 -13.81
CA ILE A 507 -9.19 -18.47 -12.98
C ILE A 507 -9.90 -19.57 -13.78
N ILE A 508 -9.82 -19.54 -15.11
CA ILE A 508 -10.32 -20.59 -15.99
C ILE A 508 -9.35 -21.78 -15.93
N LYS A 509 -9.93 -22.99 -15.72
CA LYS A 509 -9.21 -24.27 -15.72
C LYS A 509 -8.80 -24.71 -17.12
#